data_7cd1b648d07863d16d8d8a28b0087e73
#
_entry.id   7cd1b648d07863d16d8d8a28b0087e73
#
_cell.length_a   1.000
_cell.length_b   1.000
_cell.length_c   1.000
_cell.angle_alpha   90.00
_cell.angle_beta   90.00
_cell.angle_gamma   90.00
#
_symmetry.space_group_name_H-M   'P 1'
#
loop_
_entity.id
_entity.type
_entity.pdbx_description
1 polymer ?
#
loop_
_entity_poly.entity_id
_entity_poly.type
_entity_poly.pdbx_seq_one_letter_code
_entity_poly.pdbx_strand_id
1 'polypeptide(L)'
;MITVSIVTYKTNLEELSKCLQSLTSSFISQIYVIDNSHQQYIADFCQQYANVEYIGSDNVGYGAGHNQALRQVLDSDKKYHLVLNSDVYFEPSILEKICRYMDENSDVGQLTPNTIYPTGDLQ
;
A
#
# COMPACT_ATOMS: atom_id res chain seq x y z
N MET A 1 -4.22 -14.17 0.08
CA MET A 1 -3.13 -13.23 0.45
C MET A 1 -3.06 -12.10 -0.55
N ILE A 2 -2.77 -10.94 -0.09
CA ILE A 2 -2.64 -9.75 -0.95
C ILE A 2 -1.26 -9.12 -0.78
N THR A 3 -0.84 -8.37 -1.78
CA THR A 3 0.35 -7.52 -1.71
C THR A 3 -0.08 -6.05 -1.74
N VAL A 4 0.78 -5.17 -1.26
CA VAL A 4 0.51 -3.73 -1.17
C VAL A 4 1.68 -2.95 -1.74
N SER A 5 1.41 -1.86 -2.44
CA SER A 5 2.45 -0.90 -2.81
C SER A 5 2.08 0.50 -2.33
N ILE A 6 3.07 1.19 -1.79
CA ILE A 6 2.99 2.57 -1.30
C ILE A 6 4.13 3.34 -1.97
N VAL A 7 3.80 4.46 -2.61
CA VAL A 7 4.82 5.35 -3.19
C VAL A 7 5.00 6.54 -2.25
N THR A 8 6.24 6.83 -1.91
CA THR A 8 6.59 7.95 -1.03
C THR A 8 7.48 8.96 -1.75
N TYR A 9 7.42 10.21 -1.32
CA TYR A 9 8.32 11.27 -1.74
C TYR A 9 8.49 12.24 -0.58
N LYS A 10 9.64 12.17 0.10
CA LYS A 10 9.93 12.98 1.30
C LYS A 10 8.80 12.89 2.32
N THR A 11 8.23 11.68 2.45
CA THR A 11 7.03 11.46 3.26
C THR A 11 7.32 11.63 4.74
N ASN A 12 6.37 12.20 5.46
CA ASN A 12 6.42 12.33 6.92
C ASN A 12 6.27 10.93 7.54
N LEU A 13 7.16 10.60 8.49
CA LEU A 13 7.15 9.28 9.12
C LEU A 13 5.90 9.03 9.97
N GLU A 14 5.32 10.07 10.55
CA GLU A 14 4.08 9.91 11.31
C GLU A 14 2.93 9.46 10.41
N GLU A 15 2.81 10.05 9.22
CA GLU A 15 1.81 9.65 8.23
C GLU A 15 2.07 8.23 7.73
N LEU A 16 3.32 7.91 7.38
CA LEU A 16 3.70 6.58 6.93
C LEU A 16 3.46 5.53 8.01
N SER A 17 3.72 5.86 9.26
CA SER A 17 3.44 4.98 10.40
C SER A 17 1.96 4.64 10.51
N LYS A 18 1.08 5.63 10.42
CA LYS A 18 -0.37 5.41 10.44
C LYS A 18 -0.83 4.54 9.27
N CYS A 19 -0.28 4.79 8.09
CA CYS A 19 -0.56 3.99 6.91
C CYS A 19 -0.17 2.52 7.13
N LEU A 20 1.04 2.27 7.61
CA LEU A 20 1.53 0.91 7.86
C LEU A 20 0.75 0.22 9.00
N GLN A 21 0.30 0.95 10.01
CA GLN A 21 -0.54 0.40 11.07
C GLN A 21 -1.88 -0.12 10.53
N SER A 22 -2.39 0.51 9.47
CA SER A 22 -3.61 0.03 8.79
C SER A 22 -3.40 -1.32 8.11
N LEU A 23 -2.16 -1.70 7.85
CA LEU A 23 -1.77 -2.88 7.09
C LEU A 23 -1.30 -4.03 7.97
N THR A 24 -1.81 -4.13 9.21
CA THR A 24 -1.44 -5.18 10.16
C THR A 24 -2.22 -6.47 10.00
N SER A 25 -3.01 -6.59 8.92
CA SER A 25 -3.81 -7.78 8.65
C SER A 25 -2.95 -8.99 8.26
N SER A 26 -3.35 -10.19 8.72
CA SER A 26 -2.72 -11.44 8.31
C SER A 26 -2.95 -11.77 6.83
N PHE A 27 -3.85 -11.07 6.15
CA PHE A 27 -4.08 -11.22 4.71
C PHE A 27 -2.96 -10.64 3.86
N ILE A 28 -2.12 -9.75 4.43
CA ILE A 28 -1.06 -9.09 3.70
C ILE A 28 0.22 -9.92 3.79
N SER A 29 0.74 -10.34 2.63
CA SER A 29 1.97 -11.11 2.56
C SER A 29 3.20 -10.25 2.40
N GLN A 30 3.08 -9.13 1.67
CA GLN A 30 4.22 -8.27 1.35
C GLN A 30 3.75 -6.85 1.11
N ILE A 31 4.51 -5.88 1.63
CA ILE A 31 4.31 -4.46 1.40
C ILE A 31 5.57 -3.92 0.73
N TYR A 32 5.40 -3.22 -0.39
CA TYR A 32 6.49 -2.51 -1.09
C TYR A 32 6.35 -1.03 -0.83
N VAL A 33 7.38 -0.43 -0.27
CA VAL A 33 7.48 1.04 -0.14
C VAL A 33 8.46 1.52 -1.19
N ILE A 34 7.96 2.18 -2.24
CA ILE A 34 8.76 2.72 -3.33
C ILE A 34 9.00 4.19 -3.04
N ASP A 35 10.22 4.54 -2.68
CA ASP A 35 10.58 5.89 -2.29
C ASP A 35 11.22 6.65 -3.44
N ASN A 36 10.43 7.51 -4.07
CA ASN A 36 10.88 8.35 -5.19
C ASN A 36 11.82 9.49 -4.76
N SER A 37 11.98 9.71 -3.46
CA SER A 37 12.94 10.68 -2.92
C SER A 37 14.25 10.03 -2.49
N HIS A 38 14.31 8.70 -2.44
CA HIS A 38 15.49 7.92 -2.11
C HIS A 38 16.14 8.36 -0.79
N GLN A 39 15.33 8.50 0.28
CA GLN A 39 15.79 9.02 1.57
C GLN A 39 16.14 7.88 2.53
N GLN A 40 17.33 7.98 3.13
CA GLN A 40 17.78 6.97 4.08
C GLN A 40 16.86 6.84 5.30
N TYR A 41 16.24 7.93 5.75
CA TYR A 41 15.37 7.88 6.93
C TYR A 41 14.11 7.03 6.66
N ILE A 42 13.63 7.00 5.44
CA ILE A 42 12.49 6.14 5.06
C ILE A 42 12.93 4.68 4.99
N ALA A 43 14.11 4.42 4.41
CA ALA A 43 14.68 3.07 4.37
C ALA A 43 14.87 2.50 5.77
N ASP A 44 15.44 3.28 6.68
CA ASP A 44 15.68 2.87 8.08
C ASP A 44 14.37 2.58 8.79
N PHE A 45 13.35 3.40 8.57
CA PHE A 45 12.03 3.19 9.15
C PHE A 45 11.40 1.89 8.68
N CYS A 46 11.52 1.59 7.39
CA CYS A 46 10.94 0.37 6.82
C CYS A 46 11.60 -0.90 7.37
N GLN A 47 12.85 -0.85 7.80
CA GLN A 47 13.55 -2.01 8.37
C GLN A 47 12.92 -2.54 9.65
N GLN A 48 12.09 -1.76 10.32
CA GLN A 48 11.39 -2.17 11.54
C GLN A 48 10.26 -3.16 11.27
N TYR A 49 9.89 -3.36 10.01
CA TYR A 49 8.76 -4.18 9.60
C TYR A 49 9.25 -5.35 8.77
N ALA A 50 9.00 -6.58 9.24
CA ALA A 50 9.51 -7.79 8.58
C ALA A 50 8.94 -8.02 7.17
N ASN A 51 7.71 -7.57 6.92
CA ASN A 51 7.03 -7.77 5.63
C ASN A 51 7.05 -6.53 4.73
N VAL A 52 7.90 -5.55 5.04
CA VAL A 52 8.05 -4.34 4.22
C VAL A 52 9.37 -4.40 3.49
N GLU A 53 9.32 -4.27 2.16
CA GLU A 53 10.49 -4.11 1.31
C GLU A 53 10.58 -2.67 0.85
N TYR A 54 11.70 -2.03 1.15
CA TYR A 54 12.00 -0.68 0.69
C TYR A 54 12.68 -0.72 -0.67
N ILE A 55 12.18 0.10 -1.60
CA ILE A 55 12.78 0.28 -2.92
C ILE A 55 13.07 1.77 -3.10
N GLY A 56 14.36 2.14 -3.07
CA GLY A 56 14.79 3.49 -3.42
C GLY A 56 14.71 3.68 -4.92
N SER A 57 14.12 4.78 -5.35
CA SER A 57 13.87 5.05 -6.76
C SER A 57 14.13 6.51 -7.07
N ASP A 58 14.47 6.81 -8.32
CA ASP A 58 14.44 8.16 -8.83
C ASP A 58 12.98 8.61 -8.93
N ASN A 59 12.74 9.92 -8.94
CA ASN A 59 11.38 10.45 -9.03
C ASN A 59 10.81 10.20 -10.43
N VAL A 60 10.26 9.01 -10.63
CA VAL A 60 9.66 8.56 -11.89
C VAL A 60 8.16 8.79 -11.96
N GLY A 61 7.60 9.44 -10.94
CA GLY A 61 6.16 9.67 -10.82
C GLY A 61 5.45 8.58 -10.04
N TYR A 62 4.21 8.86 -9.69
CA TYR A 62 3.39 8.02 -8.81
C TYR A 62 3.06 6.67 -9.44
N GLY A 63 2.49 6.68 -10.65
CA GLY A 63 2.10 5.43 -11.32
C GLY A 63 3.28 4.54 -11.66
N ALA A 64 4.38 5.13 -12.17
CA ALA A 64 5.58 4.37 -12.47
C ALA A 64 6.22 3.80 -11.22
N GLY A 65 6.10 4.48 -10.08
CA GLY A 65 6.52 3.96 -8.78
C GLY A 65 5.77 2.69 -8.41
N HIS A 66 4.45 2.72 -8.45
CA HIS A 66 3.63 1.53 -8.19
C HIS A 66 3.91 0.40 -9.17
N ASN A 67 4.21 0.72 -10.43
CA ASN A 67 4.52 -0.29 -11.44
C ASN A 67 5.75 -1.11 -11.09
N GLN A 68 6.70 -0.56 -10.35
CA GLN A 68 7.88 -1.32 -9.91
C GLN A 68 7.47 -2.47 -8.98
N ALA A 69 6.51 -2.26 -8.10
CA ALA A 69 5.98 -3.32 -7.26
C ALA A 69 5.08 -4.28 -8.05
N LEU A 70 4.23 -3.75 -8.91
CA LEU A 70 3.33 -4.56 -9.73
C LEU A 70 4.09 -5.57 -10.59
N ARG A 71 5.22 -5.18 -11.17
CA ARG A 71 6.04 -6.10 -11.95
C ARG A 71 6.55 -7.28 -11.14
N GLN A 72 6.77 -7.10 -9.85
CA GLN A 72 7.25 -8.17 -8.97
C GLN A 72 6.15 -9.17 -8.61
N VAL A 73 4.88 -8.77 -8.68
CA VAL A 73 3.77 -9.60 -8.25
C VAL A 73 2.94 -10.19 -9.39
N LEU A 74 3.18 -9.77 -10.64
CA LEU A 74 2.39 -10.22 -11.79
C LEU A 74 2.34 -11.74 -11.96
N ASP A 75 3.46 -12.41 -11.72
CA ASP A 75 3.59 -13.86 -11.87
C ASP A 75 3.45 -14.59 -10.53
N SER A 76 3.03 -13.88 -9.47
CA SER A 76 2.85 -14.50 -8.16
C SER A 76 1.47 -15.14 -8.03
N ASP A 77 1.31 -15.98 -7.02
CA ASP A 77 0.04 -16.60 -6.66
C ASP A 77 -0.87 -15.68 -5.84
N LYS A 78 -0.48 -14.41 -5.65
CA LYS A 78 -1.25 -13.45 -4.86
C LYS A 78 -2.46 -12.97 -5.65
N LYS A 79 -3.61 -13.02 -5.01
CA LYS A 79 -4.90 -12.81 -5.68
C LYS A 79 -5.18 -11.35 -5.97
N TYR A 80 -4.79 -10.46 -5.06
CA TYR A 80 -5.08 -9.04 -5.16
C TYR A 80 -3.85 -8.20 -4.83
N HIS A 81 -3.82 -7.00 -5.39
CA HIS A 81 -2.79 -6.01 -5.08
C HIS A 81 -3.47 -4.70 -4.69
N LEU A 82 -3.08 -4.13 -3.56
CA LEU A 82 -3.57 -2.84 -3.06
C LEU A 82 -2.58 -1.74 -3.43
N VAL A 83 -3.06 -0.73 -4.15
CA VAL A 83 -2.33 0.50 -4.45
C VAL A 83 -2.76 1.55 -3.43
N LEU A 84 -1.85 2.06 -2.63
CA LEU A 84 -2.16 2.89 -1.47
C LEU A 84 -1.29 4.14 -1.43
N ASN A 85 -1.89 5.28 -1.08
CA ASN A 85 -1.16 6.50 -0.78
C ASN A 85 -0.57 6.45 0.63
N SER A 86 0.58 7.09 0.81
CA SER A 86 1.29 7.06 2.09
C SER A 86 0.60 7.84 3.22
N ASP A 87 -0.38 8.68 2.89
CA ASP A 87 -1.14 9.48 3.84
C ASP A 87 -2.53 8.92 4.15
N VAL A 88 -2.85 7.73 3.62
CA VAL A 88 -4.14 7.07 3.87
C VAL A 88 -4.01 6.11 5.05
N TYR A 89 -5.01 6.09 5.91
CA TYR A 89 -5.11 5.13 7.01
C TYR A 89 -6.56 4.69 7.17
N PHE A 90 -6.74 3.50 7.72
CA PHE A 90 -8.06 2.88 7.87
C PHE A 90 -8.02 1.76 8.92
N GLU A 91 -9.19 1.29 9.32
CA GLU A 91 -9.28 0.12 10.20
C GLU A 91 -8.83 -1.15 9.47
N PRO A 92 -7.91 -1.94 10.04
CA PRO A 92 -7.39 -3.14 9.36
C PRO A 92 -8.47 -4.13 8.90
N SER A 93 -9.60 -4.20 9.59
CA SER A 93 -10.72 -5.08 9.23
C SER A 93 -11.37 -4.75 7.88
N ILE A 94 -11.14 -3.54 7.35
CA ILE A 94 -11.68 -3.13 6.04
C ILE A 94 -11.09 -3.96 4.93
N LEU A 95 -9.82 -4.34 5.02
CA LEU A 95 -9.19 -5.18 3.99
C LEU A 95 -9.85 -6.54 3.86
N GLU A 96 -10.24 -7.13 4.98
CA GLU A 96 -10.98 -8.40 4.97
C GLU A 96 -12.31 -8.24 4.25
N LYS A 97 -13.02 -7.16 4.52
CA LYS A 97 -14.31 -6.88 3.86
C LYS A 97 -14.14 -6.69 2.35
N ILE A 98 -13.10 -5.96 1.94
CA ILE A 98 -12.79 -5.72 0.53
C ILE A 98 -12.45 -7.04 -0.17
N CYS A 99 -11.61 -7.86 0.43
CA CYS A 99 -11.23 -9.16 -0.13
C CYS A 99 -12.45 -10.08 -0.27
N ARG A 100 -13.31 -10.09 0.73
CA ARG A 100 -14.55 -10.88 0.68
C ARG A 100 -15.46 -10.42 -0.44
N TYR A 101 -15.65 -9.11 -0.60
CA TYR A 101 -16.43 -8.54 -1.67
C TYR A 101 -15.89 -8.95 -3.04
N MET A 102 -14.57 -8.82 -3.23
CA MET A 102 -13.93 -9.22 -4.49
C MET A 102 -14.08 -10.71 -4.77
N ASP A 103 -13.96 -11.54 -3.73
CA ASP A 103 -14.13 -12.99 -3.87
C ASP A 103 -15.57 -13.37 -4.28
N GLU A 104 -16.55 -12.64 -3.76
CA GLU A 104 -17.99 -12.89 -4.05
C GLU A 104 -18.42 -12.27 -5.38
N ASN A 105 -17.63 -11.39 -5.97
CA ASN A 105 -17.94 -10.67 -7.20
C ASN A 105 -16.79 -10.82 -8.20
N SER A 106 -16.65 -12.02 -8.76
CA SER A 106 -15.51 -12.40 -9.62
C SER A 106 -15.41 -11.62 -10.92
N ASP A 107 -16.48 -10.91 -11.31
CA ASP A 107 -16.50 -10.03 -12.49
C ASP A 107 -15.91 -8.64 -12.22
N VAL A 108 -15.62 -8.33 -10.95
CA VAL A 108 -14.99 -7.05 -10.56
C VAL A 108 -13.49 -7.16 -10.71
N GLY A 109 -12.91 -6.34 -11.59
CA GLY A 109 -11.45 -6.30 -11.79
C GLY A 109 -10.75 -5.31 -10.88
N GLN A 110 -11.43 -4.25 -10.45
CA GLN A 110 -10.88 -3.22 -9.59
C GLN A 110 -11.97 -2.66 -8.68
N LEU A 111 -11.59 -2.35 -7.44
CA LEU A 111 -12.47 -1.74 -6.47
C LEU A 111 -11.76 -0.56 -5.82
N THR A 112 -12.45 0.57 -5.69
CA THR A 112 -11.97 1.75 -4.96
C THR A 112 -13.00 2.06 -3.88
N PRO A 113 -12.64 1.94 -2.60
CA PRO A 113 -13.56 2.32 -1.52
C PRO A 113 -13.72 3.84 -1.46
N ASN A 114 -14.79 4.29 -0.82
CA ASN A 114 -14.97 5.69 -0.52
C ASN A 114 -13.88 6.15 0.46
N THR A 115 -13.23 7.26 0.13
CA THR A 115 -12.26 7.90 1.01
C THR A 115 -12.84 9.20 1.56
N ILE A 116 -12.57 9.47 2.82
CA ILE A 116 -13.04 10.67 3.49
C ILE A 116 -11.85 11.45 4.05
N TYR A 117 -12.01 12.76 4.18
CA TYR A 117 -11.06 13.60 4.89
C TYR A 117 -11.16 13.35 6.40
N PRO A 118 -10.13 13.74 7.20
CA PRO A 118 -10.20 13.63 8.67
C PRO A 118 -11.40 14.38 9.26
N THR A 119 -11.96 15.37 8.54
CA THR A 119 -13.17 16.09 8.91
C THR A 119 -14.46 15.27 8.75
N GLY A 120 -14.40 14.11 8.07
CA GLY A 120 -15.56 13.29 7.76
C GLY A 120 -16.18 13.57 6.39
N ASP A 121 -15.71 14.60 5.68
CA ASP A 121 -16.20 14.93 4.34
C ASP A 121 -15.67 13.94 3.30
N LEU A 122 -16.48 13.58 2.31
CA LEU A 122 -16.12 12.69 1.22
C LEU A 122 -15.11 13.37 0.30
N GLN A 123 -14.08 12.63 -0.07
CA GLN A 123 -13.10 13.06 -1.09
C GLN A 123 -13.67 12.96 -2.48
#